data_c65af6865c69cb7b75dd34bac64182cd
#
_entry.id   c65af6865c69cb7b75dd34bac64182cd
#
_cell.length_a   1.000
_cell.length_b   1.000
_cell.length_c   1.000
_cell.angle_alpha   90.00
_cell.angle_beta   90.00
_cell.angle_gamma   90.00
#
_symmetry.space_group_name_H-M   'P 1'
#
loop_
_entity.id
_entity.type
_entity.pdbx_description
1 polymer ?
#
loop_
_entity_poly.entity_id
_entity_poly.type
_entity_poly.pdbx_seq_one_letter_code
_entity_poly.pdbx_strand_id
1 'polypeptide(L)'
;RQRQMCIRDRYGGVGFVQDKRFFSSAPKENLAAIPDTKERFRGAHIIGWLIIAAALLTFLGAAALAIGDGIKNDFGFLQFFVRFLVMLYLMEVYDIFFFDWVLLCHSNFFPHFYPELKGIVGPHMFGYNKKSHIIHFIVYIPACALVAWICTLF
;
A
#
# COMPACT_ATOMS: atom_id res chain seq x y z
N ARG A 1 6.87 19.70 11.60
CA ARG A 1 6.65 18.31 12.10
C ARG A 1 6.01 17.51 10.98
N GLN A 2 6.76 16.58 10.42
CA GLN A 2 6.31 15.75 9.30
C GLN A 2 5.48 14.58 9.84
N ARG A 3 4.35 14.30 9.21
CA ARG A 3 3.49 13.15 9.52
C ARG A 3 3.87 11.97 8.65
N GLN A 4 4.16 10.83 9.26
CA GLN A 4 4.34 9.58 8.54
C GLN A 4 2.97 9.07 8.08
N MET A 5 2.86 8.81 6.80
CA MET A 5 1.68 8.16 6.23
C MET A 5 1.97 6.68 6.01
N CYS A 6 1.07 5.83 6.47
CA CYS A 6 1.17 4.39 6.29
C CYS A 6 0.85 3.99 4.85
N ILE A 7 1.39 2.88 4.37
CA ILE A 7 1.06 2.31 3.05
C ILE A 7 -0.46 2.15 2.89
N ARG A 8 -1.18 1.81 3.97
CA ARG A 8 -2.65 1.71 3.97
C ARG A 8 -3.36 3.02 3.63
N ASP A 9 -2.73 4.16 3.94
CA ASP A 9 -3.33 5.48 3.70
C ASP A 9 -3.33 5.85 2.21
N ARG A 10 -2.59 5.12 1.41
CA ARG A 10 -2.37 5.39 -0.01
C ARG A 10 -3.41 4.77 -0.94
N TYR A 11 -4.18 3.81 -0.46
CA TYR A 11 -5.29 3.28 -1.24
C TYR A 11 -6.42 4.31 -1.33
N GLY A 12 -6.96 4.50 -2.54
CA GLY A 12 -8.00 5.51 -2.78
C GLY A 12 -9.18 5.45 -1.81
N GLY A 13 -9.47 4.27 -1.25
CA GLY A 13 -10.50 4.08 -0.22
C GLY A 13 -10.24 4.83 1.07
N VAL A 14 -9.00 5.12 1.42
CA VAL A 14 -8.65 5.82 2.67
C VAL A 14 -9.18 7.25 2.68
N GLY A 15 -9.21 7.92 1.54
CA GLY A 15 -9.83 9.25 1.41
C GLY A 15 -11.31 9.27 1.79
N PHE A 16 -12.00 8.14 1.69
CA PHE A 16 -13.40 7.96 2.09
C PHE A 16 -13.54 7.42 3.51
N VAL A 17 -12.65 6.54 3.95
CA VAL A 17 -12.69 5.97 5.31
C VAL A 17 -12.46 7.03 6.37
N GLN A 18 -11.55 7.97 6.15
CA GLN A 18 -11.23 9.09 7.05
C GLN A 18 -11.01 8.71 8.52
N ASP A 19 -10.50 7.50 8.78
CA ASP A 19 -10.25 6.99 10.12
C ASP A 19 -8.79 7.22 10.50
N LYS A 20 -8.53 7.90 11.59
CA LYS A 20 -7.18 8.19 12.09
C LYS A 20 -6.34 6.93 12.39
N ARG A 21 -6.98 5.76 12.58
CA ARG A 21 -6.27 4.49 12.72
C ARG A 21 -5.45 4.10 11.50
N PHE A 22 -5.81 4.59 10.32
CA PHE A 22 -5.00 4.40 9.10
C PHE A 22 -3.73 5.24 9.08
N PHE A 23 -3.61 6.22 9.95
CA PHE A 23 -2.39 7.00 10.16
C PHE A 23 -1.47 6.41 11.23
N SER A 24 -1.52 5.10 11.44
CA SER A 24 -0.79 4.39 12.51
C SER A 24 0.72 4.61 12.51
N SER A 25 1.31 4.99 11.37
CA SER A 25 2.73 5.36 11.25
C SER A 25 3.02 6.83 11.55
N ALA A 26 2.00 7.66 11.75
CA ALA A 26 2.22 9.05 12.16
C ALA A 26 2.67 9.12 13.64
N PRO A 27 3.53 10.08 14.01
CA PRO A 27 3.84 10.33 15.41
C PRO A 27 2.57 10.52 16.24
N LYS A 28 2.52 9.93 17.44
CA LYS A 28 1.34 9.96 18.32
C LYS A 28 0.81 11.38 18.58
N GLU A 29 1.71 12.36 18.69
CA GLU A 29 1.38 13.77 18.84
C GLU A 29 0.57 14.33 17.66
N ASN A 30 0.88 13.86 16.45
CA ASN A 30 0.16 14.27 15.24
C ASN A 30 -1.19 13.55 15.11
N LEU A 31 -1.28 12.29 15.58
CA LEU A 31 -2.55 11.56 15.64
C LEU A 31 -3.53 12.23 16.61
N ALA A 32 -3.04 12.74 17.74
CA ALA A 32 -3.86 13.49 18.68
C ALA A 32 -4.38 14.83 18.12
N ALA A 33 -3.63 15.43 17.19
CA ALA A 33 -4.00 16.70 16.54
C ALA A 33 -5.01 16.54 15.38
N ILE A 34 -5.27 15.30 14.90
CA ILE A 34 -6.30 15.04 13.89
C ILE A 34 -7.63 14.85 14.61
N PRO A 35 -8.62 15.75 14.39
CA PRO A 35 -9.95 15.55 14.93
C PRO A 35 -10.58 14.30 14.31
N ASP A 36 -11.49 13.66 15.05
CA ASP A 36 -12.34 12.60 14.50
C ASP A 36 -13.29 13.25 13.46
N THR A 37 -13.00 13.00 12.19
CA THR A 37 -13.80 13.54 11.11
C THR A 37 -15.09 12.74 10.95
N LYS A 38 -16.21 13.45 10.83
CA LYS A 38 -17.48 12.85 10.43
C LYS A 38 -17.41 12.40 8.99
N GLU A 39 -18.23 11.41 8.63
CA GLU A 39 -18.40 11.01 7.22
C GLU A 39 -18.65 12.23 6.34
N ARG A 40 -17.96 12.31 5.20
CA ARG A 40 -18.17 13.39 4.21
C ARG A 40 -19.59 13.41 3.66
N PHE A 41 -20.12 12.20 3.43
CA PHE A 41 -21.51 11.97 3.04
C PHE A 41 -21.92 10.60 3.61
N ARG A 42 -23.22 10.39 3.76
CA ARG A 42 -23.75 9.13 4.33
C ARG A 42 -23.27 7.92 3.52
N GLY A 43 -22.52 7.04 4.17
CA GLY A 43 -21.97 5.82 3.55
C GLY A 43 -20.56 5.96 2.95
N ALA A 44 -19.88 7.11 3.12
CA ALA A 44 -18.52 7.29 2.64
C ALA A 44 -17.55 6.22 3.19
N HIS A 45 -17.67 5.88 4.46
CA HIS A 45 -16.86 4.82 5.08
C HIS A 45 -17.10 3.45 4.44
N ILE A 46 -18.35 3.13 4.10
CA ILE A 46 -18.69 1.85 3.42
C ILE A 46 -18.01 1.78 2.06
N ILE A 47 -18.10 2.85 1.27
CA ILE A 47 -17.43 2.93 -0.04
C ILE A 47 -15.92 2.78 0.11
N GLY A 48 -15.32 3.45 1.08
CA GLY A 48 -13.89 3.33 1.35
C GLY A 48 -13.46 1.91 1.66
N TRP A 49 -14.19 1.22 2.52
CA TRP A 49 -13.93 -0.17 2.85
C TRP A 49 -14.15 -1.12 1.67
N LEU A 50 -15.17 -0.89 0.84
CA LEU A 50 -15.39 -1.67 -0.37
C LEU A 50 -14.24 -1.52 -1.37
N ILE A 51 -13.70 -0.31 -1.56
CA ILE A 51 -12.53 -0.07 -2.41
C ILE A 51 -11.30 -0.83 -1.86
N ILE A 52 -11.05 -0.78 -0.55
CA ILE A 52 -9.95 -1.49 0.08
C ILE A 52 -10.11 -3.01 -0.08
N ALA A 53 -11.32 -3.53 0.16
CA ALA A 53 -11.61 -4.94 0.00
C ALA A 53 -11.45 -5.40 -1.44
N ALA A 54 -11.94 -4.62 -2.43
CA ALA A 54 -11.77 -4.93 -3.84
C ALA A 54 -10.30 -4.97 -4.26
N ALA A 55 -9.49 -4.01 -3.79
CA ALA A 55 -8.05 -4.01 -4.06
C ALA A 55 -7.36 -5.24 -3.47
N LEU A 56 -7.70 -5.61 -2.23
CA LEU A 56 -7.16 -6.81 -1.58
C LEU A 56 -7.55 -8.09 -2.33
N LEU A 57 -8.83 -8.23 -2.71
CA LEU A 57 -9.33 -9.39 -3.46
C LEU A 57 -8.67 -9.49 -4.84
N THR A 58 -8.45 -8.37 -5.52
CA THR A 58 -7.73 -8.34 -6.80
C THR A 58 -6.29 -8.85 -6.64
N PHE A 59 -5.59 -8.38 -5.60
CA PHE A 59 -4.24 -8.84 -5.31
C PHE A 59 -4.18 -10.34 -5.00
N LEU A 60 -5.07 -10.82 -4.12
CA LEU A 60 -5.15 -12.25 -3.77
C LEU A 60 -5.54 -13.10 -4.98
N GLY A 61 -6.46 -12.62 -5.81
CA GLY A 61 -6.86 -13.27 -7.06
C GLY A 61 -5.69 -13.38 -8.05
N ALA A 62 -4.93 -12.31 -8.25
CA ALA A 62 -3.74 -12.34 -9.09
C ALA A 62 -2.68 -13.32 -8.58
N ALA A 63 -2.45 -13.37 -7.26
CA ALA A 63 -1.55 -14.33 -6.65
C ALA A 63 -2.03 -15.78 -6.84
N ALA A 64 -3.33 -16.04 -6.63
CA ALA A 64 -3.91 -17.36 -6.85
C ALA A 64 -3.81 -17.82 -8.31
N LEU A 65 -4.07 -16.92 -9.26
CA LEU A 65 -3.90 -17.21 -10.69
C LEU A 65 -2.43 -17.49 -11.03
N ALA A 66 -1.48 -16.73 -10.48
CA ALA A 66 -0.05 -16.95 -10.70
C ALA A 66 0.41 -18.31 -10.14
N ILE A 67 -0.12 -18.72 -8.99
CA ILE A 67 0.13 -20.05 -8.40
C ILE A 67 -0.48 -21.14 -9.28
N GLY A 68 -1.76 -21.04 -9.60
CA GLY A 68 -2.46 -22.04 -10.40
C GLY A 68 -1.87 -22.24 -11.80
N ASP A 69 -1.48 -21.13 -12.45
CA ASP A 69 -0.78 -21.19 -13.72
C ASP A 69 0.60 -21.85 -13.59
N GLY A 70 1.34 -21.54 -12.52
CA GLY A 70 2.66 -22.15 -12.28
C GLY A 70 2.57 -23.64 -12.01
N ILE A 71 1.61 -24.09 -11.21
CA ILE A 71 1.37 -25.54 -10.94
C ILE A 71 0.97 -26.25 -12.24
N LYS A 72 0.10 -25.65 -13.04
CA LYS A 72 -0.36 -26.23 -14.32
C LYS A 72 0.76 -26.39 -15.34
N ASN A 73 1.78 -25.56 -15.29
CA ASN A 73 2.93 -25.57 -16.18
C ASN A 73 4.18 -26.19 -15.56
N ASP A 74 4.05 -26.93 -14.47
CA ASP A 74 5.13 -27.62 -13.76
C ASP A 74 6.31 -26.70 -13.41
N PHE A 75 6.02 -25.50 -12.88
CA PHE A 75 7.05 -24.56 -12.50
C PHE A 75 7.91 -25.09 -11.35
N GLY A 76 9.23 -25.02 -11.54
CA GLY A 76 10.17 -25.27 -10.46
C GLY A 76 10.31 -24.07 -9.51
N PHE A 77 11.03 -24.28 -8.40
CA PHE A 77 11.26 -23.27 -7.36
C PHE A 77 11.70 -21.91 -7.93
N LEU A 78 12.69 -21.89 -8.83
CA LEU A 78 13.25 -20.64 -9.34
C LEU A 78 12.20 -19.84 -10.15
N GLN A 79 11.35 -20.53 -10.92
CA GLN A 79 10.32 -19.88 -11.73
C GLN A 79 9.24 -19.26 -10.84
N PHE A 80 8.79 -19.96 -9.80
CA PHE A 80 7.88 -19.38 -8.80
C PHE A 80 8.52 -18.22 -8.05
N PHE A 81 9.76 -18.39 -7.58
CA PHE A 81 10.49 -17.36 -6.86
C PHE A 81 10.62 -16.07 -7.65
N VAL A 82 11.11 -16.15 -8.90
CA VAL A 82 11.26 -14.98 -9.78
C VAL A 82 9.91 -14.35 -10.08
N ARG A 83 8.88 -15.15 -10.38
CA ARG A 83 7.52 -14.65 -10.64
C ARG A 83 6.98 -13.81 -9.48
N PHE A 84 7.01 -14.34 -8.26
CA PHE A 84 6.51 -13.61 -7.08
C PHE A 84 7.37 -12.40 -6.75
N LEU A 85 8.69 -12.52 -6.86
CA LEU A 85 9.60 -11.42 -6.60
C LEU A 85 9.34 -10.25 -7.59
N VAL A 86 9.19 -10.54 -8.87
CA VAL A 86 8.87 -9.54 -9.90
C VAL A 86 7.50 -8.90 -9.61
N MET A 87 6.47 -9.69 -9.26
CA MET A 87 5.16 -9.15 -8.93
C MET A 87 5.23 -8.17 -7.74
N LEU A 88 5.90 -8.54 -6.65
CA LEU A 88 6.01 -7.68 -5.48
C LEU A 88 6.89 -6.46 -5.73
N TYR A 89 7.98 -6.61 -6.48
CA TYR A 89 8.85 -5.49 -6.83
C TYR A 89 8.17 -4.48 -7.76
N LEU A 90 7.39 -4.95 -8.74
CA LEU A 90 6.60 -4.05 -9.59
C LEU A 90 5.53 -3.31 -8.78
N MET A 91 4.93 -3.98 -7.80
CA MET A 91 3.98 -3.35 -6.88
C MET A 91 4.64 -2.27 -6.02
N GLU A 92 5.83 -2.54 -5.51
CA GLU A 92 6.60 -1.57 -4.70
C GLU A 92 7.06 -0.37 -5.55
N VAL A 93 7.54 -0.62 -6.78
CA VAL A 93 7.89 0.45 -7.74
C VAL A 93 6.65 1.30 -8.07
N TYR A 94 5.49 0.66 -8.27
CA TYR A 94 4.23 1.39 -8.47
C TYR A 94 3.86 2.24 -7.24
N ASP A 95 4.05 1.70 -6.02
CA ASP A 95 3.82 2.43 -4.77
C ASP A 95 4.69 3.68 -4.69
N ILE A 96 6.00 3.53 -4.91
CA ILE A 96 6.96 4.65 -4.90
C ILE A 96 6.60 5.71 -5.96
N PHE A 97 6.33 5.26 -7.20
CA PHE A 97 6.05 6.19 -8.28
C PHE A 97 4.69 6.87 -8.14
N PHE A 98 3.61 6.08 -7.98
CA PHE A 98 2.26 6.63 -8.02
C PHE A 98 1.87 7.26 -6.68
N PHE A 99 2.09 6.58 -5.56
CA PHE A 99 1.64 7.09 -4.26
C PHE A 99 2.62 8.09 -3.65
N ASP A 100 3.92 7.82 -3.67
CA ASP A 100 4.89 8.75 -3.07
C ASP A 100 5.19 9.93 -3.97
N TRP A 101 5.49 9.70 -5.24
CA TRP A 101 5.88 10.78 -6.13
C TRP A 101 4.68 11.55 -6.66
N VAL A 102 3.66 10.88 -7.24
CA VAL A 102 2.52 11.57 -7.84
C VAL A 102 1.56 12.07 -6.76
N LEU A 103 0.97 11.18 -5.95
CA LEU A 103 -0.10 11.56 -5.03
C LEU A 103 0.40 12.38 -3.84
N LEU A 104 1.52 11.99 -3.22
CA LEU A 104 2.03 12.67 -2.03
C LEU A 104 2.74 13.97 -2.37
N CYS A 105 3.57 13.98 -3.42
CA CYS A 105 4.46 15.10 -3.70
C CYS A 105 3.89 16.09 -4.73
N HIS A 106 3.11 15.63 -5.72
CA HIS A 106 2.70 16.44 -6.86
C HIS A 106 1.19 16.61 -7.01
N SER A 107 0.38 16.09 -6.07
CA SER A 107 -1.07 16.25 -6.13
C SER A 107 -1.64 16.91 -4.87
N ASN A 108 -2.84 17.46 -5.00
CA ASN A 108 -3.63 17.95 -3.87
C ASN A 108 -4.55 16.87 -3.28
N PHE A 109 -4.30 15.58 -3.59
CA PHE A 109 -5.15 14.48 -3.14
C PHE A 109 -5.27 14.45 -1.62
N PHE A 110 -4.14 14.37 -0.91
CA PHE A 110 -4.16 14.32 0.55
C PHE A 110 -4.66 15.61 1.20
N PRO A 111 -4.23 16.82 0.80
CA PRO A 111 -4.80 18.05 1.32
C PRO A 111 -6.30 18.23 1.05
N HIS A 112 -6.83 17.63 -0.03
CA HIS A 112 -8.26 17.66 -0.33
C HIS A 112 -9.09 16.86 0.68
N PHE A 113 -8.62 15.66 1.07
CA PHE A 113 -9.30 14.81 2.03
C PHE A 113 -8.98 15.16 3.49
N TYR A 114 -7.78 15.68 3.73
CA TYR A 114 -7.25 16.04 5.05
C TYR A 114 -6.67 17.46 5.01
N PRO A 115 -7.50 18.48 5.18
CA PRO A 115 -7.07 19.88 5.09
C PRO A 115 -5.91 20.24 6.02
N GLU A 116 -5.75 19.53 7.15
CA GLU A 116 -4.67 19.70 8.11
C GLU A 116 -3.29 19.39 7.51
N LEU A 117 -3.26 18.63 6.41
CA LEU A 117 -2.03 18.30 5.69
C LEU A 117 -1.60 19.39 4.69
N LYS A 118 -2.41 20.43 4.52
CA LYS A 118 -2.10 21.53 3.61
C LYS A 118 -0.82 22.24 4.07
N GLY A 119 0.18 22.29 3.18
CA GLY A 119 1.50 22.85 3.49
C GLY A 119 2.46 21.88 4.23
N ILE A 120 2.00 20.69 4.61
CA ILE A 120 2.83 19.66 5.23
C ILE A 120 3.30 18.64 4.19
N VAL A 121 2.44 18.28 3.24
CA VAL A 121 2.75 17.40 2.11
C VAL A 121 3.16 18.21 0.88
N GLY A 122 4.07 17.67 0.08
CA GLY A 122 4.58 18.32 -1.11
C GLY A 122 5.90 17.72 -1.59
N PRO A 123 6.56 18.33 -2.59
CA PRO A 123 7.78 17.78 -3.20
C PRO A 123 8.91 17.44 -2.22
N HIS A 124 8.98 18.16 -1.10
CA HIS A 124 9.97 17.92 -0.03
C HIS A 124 9.76 16.58 0.72
N MET A 125 8.60 15.94 0.53
CA MET A 125 8.28 14.65 1.15
C MET A 125 8.80 13.45 0.33
N PHE A 126 9.29 13.68 -0.88
CA PHE A 126 9.85 12.59 -1.68
C PHE A 126 11.01 11.89 -0.95
N GLY A 127 10.96 10.56 -0.93
CA GLY A 127 11.94 9.76 -0.19
C GLY A 127 11.72 9.66 1.33
N TYR A 128 10.66 10.28 1.85
CA TYR A 128 10.32 10.17 3.26
C TYR A 128 10.14 8.71 3.72
N ASN A 129 9.53 7.87 2.88
CA ASN A 129 9.30 6.45 3.12
C ASN A 129 10.47 5.54 2.67
N LYS A 130 11.59 6.11 2.24
CA LYS A 130 12.74 5.36 1.68
C LYS A 130 13.16 4.17 2.56
N LYS A 131 13.21 4.36 3.88
CA LYS A 131 13.58 3.29 4.80
C LYS A 131 12.58 2.13 4.76
N SER A 132 11.30 2.42 4.69
CA SER A 132 10.24 1.41 4.58
C SER A 132 10.36 0.62 3.27
N HIS A 133 10.55 1.31 2.15
CA HIS A 133 10.71 0.67 0.85
C HIS A 133 11.95 -0.25 0.80
N ILE A 134 13.08 0.19 1.37
CA ILE A 134 14.29 -0.64 1.45
C ILE A 134 14.01 -1.93 2.26
N ILE A 135 13.31 -1.80 3.39
CA ILE A 135 12.93 -2.96 4.20
C ILE A 135 12.02 -3.91 3.41
N HIS A 136 11.03 -3.39 2.67
CA HIS A 136 10.16 -4.21 1.84
C HIS A 136 10.94 -4.97 0.77
N PHE A 137 11.85 -4.31 0.03
CA PHE A 137 12.69 -4.99 -0.96
C PHE A 137 13.49 -6.14 -0.35
N ILE A 138 14.02 -5.96 0.87
CA ILE A 138 14.78 -7.01 1.56
C ILE A 138 13.85 -8.15 2.04
N VAL A 139 12.71 -7.81 2.65
CA VAL A 139 11.78 -8.81 3.23
C VAL A 139 11.07 -9.62 2.15
N TYR A 140 10.82 -9.05 0.97
CA TYR A 140 10.18 -9.78 -0.13
C TYR A 140 11.02 -10.97 -0.62
N ILE A 141 12.35 -10.91 -0.52
CA ILE A 141 13.22 -12.01 -0.94
C ILE A 141 12.92 -13.30 -0.14
N PRO A 142 13.07 -13.34 1.19
CA PRO A 142 12.77 -14.56 1.95
C PRO A 142 11.29 -14.93 1.91
N ALA A 143 10.37 -13.94 1.86
CA ALA A 143 8.95 -14.22 1.74
C ALA A 143 8.61 -14.93 0.44
N CYS A 144 9.11 -14.44 -0.71
CA CYS A 144 8.93 -15.09 -2.01
C CYS A 144 9.59 -16.48 -2.06
N ALA A 145 10.75 -16.64 -1.44
CA ALA A 145 11.42 -17.94 -1.38
C ALA A 145 10.58 -18.97 -0.61
N LEU A 146 9.99 -18.57 0.53
CA LEU A 146 9.12 -19.44 1.31
C LEU A 146 7.86 -19.85 0.52
N VAL A 147 7.19 -18.88 -0.10
CA VAL A 147 5.98 -19.16 -0.89
C VAL A 147 6.30 -20.02 -2.12
N ALA A 148 7.40 -19.71 -2.82
CA ALA A 148 7.85 -20.51 -3.96
C ALA A 148 8.14 -21.94 -3.56
N TRP A 149 8.82 -22.15 -2.44
CA TRP A 149 9.07 -23.50 -1.89
C TRP A 149 7.77 -24.24 -1.60
N ILE A 150 6.81 -23.59 -0.93
CA ILE A 150 5.50 -24.22 -0.66
C ILE A 150 4.82 -24.61 -1.97
N CYS A 151 4.85 -23.76 -3.00
CA CYS A 151 4.21 -24.05 -4.30
C CYS A 151 4.84 -25.26 -5.02
N THR A 152 6.10 -25.59 -4.77
CA THR A 152 6.75 -26.78 -5.36
C THR A 152 6.38 -28.10 -4.66
N LEU A 153 5.61 -28.06 -3.59
CA LEU A 153 5.15 -29.25 -2.91
C LEU A 153 3.84 -29.84 -3.52
N PHE A 154 3.24 -29.10 -4.43
CA PHE A 154 1.98 -29.45 -5.13
C PHE A 154 2.22 -29.67 -6.62
#